data_ff9e6294d10c59b0d625540943164967
#
_entry.id   ff9e6294d10c59b0d625540943164967
#
_cell.length_a   1.000
_cell.length_b   1.000
_cell.length_c   1.000
_cell.angle_alpha   90.00
_cell.angle_beta   90.00
_cell.angle_gamma   90.00
#
_symmetry.space_group_name_H-M   'P 1'
#
loop_
_entity.id
_entity.type
_entity.pdbx_description
1 polymer ?
#
loop_
_entity_poly.entity_id
_entity_poly.type
_entity_poly.pdbx_seq_one_letter_code
_entity_poly.pdbx_strand_id
1 'polypeptide(L)'
;MPLLKTDDHKQVYKFKLIFWCSLVFILLISLVLDQISYKRAQESHRLLILSEVSSYRTQLESTLVSNIQLVRGLAVAVAAEPNLDQQRFAQIAAPLFDTSSELRNIGGAPNMVIRMTYPLAGNEKAIGLNFLDNKAQRADAIRARDNNEIVMAGPLTLVQGGEALIARVPVYLPPDKHFWGLLSVVLDIDKIYKRAGIYELEEDYDVAIQGRNGLGLKGEFFRGKADILERNPLAFTLTFQGGEWEIFVTPKVGWAPPNSAIWPLRLAIFTICGLLILAFLLFLKMLNRQLRNEKMLVTMSSLAKIGAWSFNLETQQVYWSDMTKNIFKYPLDEQPNWPTN
;
A
#
# COMPACT_ATOMS: atom_id res chain seq x y z
N MET A 1 11.32 44.25 55.90
CA MET A 1 10.26 43.37 55.42
C MET A 1 9.92 43.56 53.94
N PRO A 2 10.85 43.58 52.99
CA PRO A 2 10.54 43.55 51.56
C PRO A 2 11.25 42.41 50.78
N LEU A 3 12.12 41.60 51.36
CA LEU A 3 12.98 40.67 50.59
C LEU A 3 12.35 39.28 50.27
N LEU A 4 11.34 38.85 51.05
CA LEU A 4 10.67 37.54 50.81
C LEU A 4 9.60 37.58 49.70
N LYS A 5 9.12 38.75 49.28
CA LYS A 5 8.04 38.86 48.30
C LYS A 5 8.48 38.69 46.83
N THR A 6 9.75 38.84 46.52
CA THR A 6 10.27 38.83 45.16
C THR A 6 10.77 37.45 44.70
N ASP A 7 11.21 36.61 45.63
CA ASP A 7 11.76 35.28 45.28
C ASP A 7 10.69 34.22 45.00
N ASP A 8 9.59 34.22 45.78
CA ASP A 8 8.50 33.27 45.59
C ASP A 8 7.81 33.47 44.22
N HIS A 9 7.59 34.72 43.82
CA HIS A 9 7.03 35.03 42.49
C HIS A 9 7.96 34.62 41.37
N LYS A 10 9.28 34.78 41.52
CA LYS A 10 10.30 34.40 40.56
C LYS A 10 10.36 32.86 40.42
N GLN A 11 10.27 32.12 41.52
CA GLN A 11 10.24 30.66 41.48
C GLN A 11 8.98 30.13 40.77
N VAL A 12 7.79 30.62 41.12
CA VAL A 12 6.54 30.21 40.43
C VAL A 12 6.61 30.54 38.94
N TYR A 13 7.19 31.66 38.55
CA TYR A 13 7.38 32.04 37.14
C TYR A 13 8.34 31.09 36.45
N LYS A 14 9.47 30.71 37.06
CA LYS A 14 10.42 29.73 36.52
C LYS A 14 9.74 28.36 36.29
N PHE A 15 8.94 27.88 37.26
CA PHE A 15 8.19 26.62 37.10
C PHE A 15 7.19 26.68 35.95
N LYS A 16 6.46 27.78 35.80
CA LYS A 16 5.56 27.98 34.65
C LYS A 16 6.31 27.98 33.32
N LEU A 17 7.44 28.68 33.27
CA LEU A 17 8.26 28.74 32.04
C LEU A 17 8.79 27.34 31.66
N ILE A 18 9.38 26.62 32.60
CA ILE A 18 9.90 25.26 32.37
C ILE A 18 8.79 24.33 31.90
N PHE A 19 7.61 24.41 32.52
CA PHE A 19 6.45 23.60 32.11
C PHE A 19 6.02 23.91 30.67
N TRP A 20 5.87 25.18 30.32
CA TRP A 20 5.48 25.56 28.96
C TRP A 20 6.53 25.15 27.92
N CYS A 21 7.82 25.32 28.25
CA CYS A 21 8.90 24.84 27.38
C CYS A 21 8.87 23.31 27.20
N SER A 22 8.64 22.55 28.28
CA SER A 22 8.53 21.10 28.19
C SER A 22 7.28 20.67 27.40
N LEU A 23 6.16 21.37 27.54
CA LEU A 23 4.94 21.10 26.78
C LEU A 23 5.14 21.33 25.29
N VAL A 24 5.78 22.44 24.92
CA VAL A 24 6.13 22.75 23.52
C VAL A 24 7.07 21.68 22.96
N PHE A 25 8.07 21.25 23.73
CA PHE A 25 9.00 20.20 23.32
C PHE A 25 8.31 18.86 23.08
N ILE A 26 7.39 18.45 23.99
CA ILE A 26 6.58 17.25 23.85
C ILE A 26 5.71 17.35 22.58
N LEU A 27 5.11 18.50 22.32
CA LEU A 27 4.28 18.73 21.15
C LEU A 27 5.09 18.62 19.84
N LEU A 28 6.30 19.15 19.80
CA LEU A 28 7.20 19.02 18.65
C LEU A 28 7.60 17.57 18.41
N ILE A 29 7.97 16.83 19.47
CA ILE A 29 8.25 15.38 19.35
C ILE A 29 7.03 14.64 18.86
N SER A 30 5.84 14.96 19.37
CA SER A 30 4.59 14.30 18.96
C SER A 30 4.27 14.52 17.49
N LEU A 31 4.53 15.72 16.95
CA LEU A 31 4.38 16.01 15.51
C LEU A 31 5.34 15.17 14.66
N VAL A 32 6.59 15.04 15.09
CA VAL A 32 7.59 14.20 14.39
C VAL A 32 7.18 12.72 14.43
N LEU A 33 6.73 12.23 15.59
CA LEU A 33 6.26 10.85 15.74
C LEU A 33 4.99 10.59 14.91
N ASP A 34 4.05 11.53 14.84
CA ASP A 34 2.86 11.42 13.99
C ASP A 34 3.24 11.32 12.51
N GLN A 35 4.19 12.14 12.04
CA GLN A 35 4.68 12.06 10.66
C GLN A 35 5.36 10.74 10.34
N ILE A 36 6.22 10.25 11.25
CA ILE A 36 6.92 8.97 11.07
C ILE A 36 5.89 7.82 11.03
N SER A 37 4.93 7.83 11.95
CA SER A 37 3.89 6.80 12.03
C SER A 37 2.97 6.83 10.83
N TYR A 38 2.61 8.01 10.33
CA TYR A 38 1.81 8.17 9.12
C TYR A 38 2.53 7.55 7.90
N LYS A 39 3.82 7.87 7.70
CA LYS A 39 4.61 7.30 6.61
C LYS A 39 4.72 5.78 6.71
N ARG A 40 5.00 5.24 7.91
CA ARG A 40 5.06 3.79 8.13
C ARG A 40 3.72 3.11 7.85
N ALA A 41 2.62 3.70 8.31
CA ALA A 41 1.28 3.19 8.04
C ALA A 41 0.96 3.19 6.54
N GLN A 42 1.37 4.24 5.82
CA GLN A 42 1.21 4.34 4.37
C GLN A 42 2.04 3.27 3.63
N GLU A 43 3.30 3.08 4.03
CA GLU A 43 4.17 2.04 3.44
C GLU A 43 3.62 0.63 3.72
N SER A 44 3.19 0.36 4.96
CA SER A 44 2.57 -0.92 5.32
C SER A 44 1.29 -1.17 4.53
N HIS A 45 0.44 -0.15 4.36
CA HIS A 45 -0.77 -0.23 3.56
C HIS A 45 -0.44 -0.52 2.09
N ARG A 46 0.58 0.15 1.54
CA ARG A 46 1.04 -0.10 0.17
C ARG A 46 1.57 -1.53 -0.01
N LEU A 47 2.28 -2.09 0.96
CA LEU A 47 2.76 -3.47 0.93
C LEU A 47 1.62 -4.50 0.99
N LEU A 48 0.58 -4.23 1.78
CA LEU A 48 -0.62 -5.08 1.83
C LEU A 48 -1.33 -5.11 0.47
N ILE A 49 -1.55 -3.94 -0.14
CA ILE A 49 -2.14 -3.83 -1.48
C ILE A 49 -1.26 -4.53 -2.53
N LEU A 50 0.05 -4.36 -2.45
CA LEU A 50 1.00 -5.04 -3.34
C LEU A 50 0.88 -6.57 -3.24
N SER A 51 0.77 -7.11 -2.03
CA SER A 51 0.58 -8.55 -1.81
C SER A 51 -0.76 -9.05 -2.37
N GLU A 52 -1.84 -8.30 -2.16
CA GLU A 52 -3.17 -8.60 -2.67
C GLU A 52 -3.19 -8.60 -4.21
N VAL A 53 -2.76 -7.51 -4.83
CA VAL A 53 -2.73 -7.35 -6.29
C VAL A 53 -1.81 -8.39 -6.96
N SER A 54 -0.70 -8.77 -6.29
CA SER A 54 0.20 -9.79 -6.79
C SER A 54 -0.48 -11.15 -6.98
N SER A 55 -1.51 -11.47 -6.18
CA SER A 55 -2.27 -12.71 -6.34
C SER A 55 -3.09 -12.70 -7.63
N TYR A 56 -3.74 -11.59 -7.95
CA TYR A 56 -4.50 -11.43 -9.21
C TYR A 56 -3.59 -11.46 -10.43
N ARG A 57 -2.42 -10.80 -10.36
CA ARG A 57 -1.39 -10.88 -11.41
C ARG A 57 -0.99 -12.33 -11.66
N THR A 58 -0.68 -13.08 -10.61
CA THR A 58 -0.26 -14.48 -10.73
C THR A 58 -1.37 -15.36 -11.31
N GLN A 59 -2.61 -15.12 -10.93
CA GLN A 59 -3.76 -15.85 -11.48
C GLN A 59 -3.97 -15.55 -12.97
N LEU A 60 -3.80 -14.28 -13.38
CA LEU A 60 -3.89 -13.88 -14.79
C LEU A 60 -2.78 -14.52 -15.62
N GLU A 61 -1.53 -14.47 -15.13
CA GLU A 61 -0.38 -15.11 -15.76
C GLU A 61 -0.58 -16.62 -15.89
N SER A 62 -0.98 -17.28 -14.82
CA SER A 62 -1.26 -18.73 -14.82
C SER A 62 -2.37 -19.11 -15.79
N THR A 63 -3.43 -18.29 -15.88
CA THR A 63 -4.52 -18.52 -16.82
C THR A 63 -4.06 -18.42 -18.27
N LEU A 64 -3.27 -17.41 -18.61
CA LEU A 64 -2.71 -17.28 -19.96
C LEU A 64 -1.75 -18.42 -20.30
N VAL A 65 -0.80 -18.70 -19.40
CA VAL A 65 0.22 -19.75 -19.61
C VAL A 65 -0.43 -21.12 -19.76
N SER A 66 -1.41 -21.48 -18.93
CA SER A 66 -2.06 -22.80 -19.00
C SER A 66 -2.81 -22.99 -20.33
N ASN A 67 -3.51 -21.97 -20.81
CA ASN A 67 -4.18 -22.03 -22.11
C ASN A 67 -3.18 -22.22 -23.28
N ILE A 68 -2.05 -21.52 -23.24
CA ILE A 68 -0.99 -21.67 -24.25
C ILE A 68 -0.37 -23.07 -24.20
N GLN A 69 -0.15 -23.64 -23.01
CA GLN A 69 0.41 -24.98 -22.87
C GLN A 69 -0.53 -26.07 -23.41
N LEU A 70 -1.84 -25.95 -23.22
CA LEU A 70 -2.83 -26.84 -23.81
C LEU A 70 -2.69 -26.89 -25.34
N VAL A 71 -2.54 -25.71 -25.96
CA VAL A 71 -2.43 -25.60 -27.42
C VAL A 71 -1.08 -26.13 -27.93
N ARG A 72 -0.01 -26.00 -27.15
CA ARG A 72 1.28 -26.64 -27.52
C ARG A 72 1.15 -28.17 -27.58
N GLY A 73 0.36 -28.77 -26.69
CA GLY A 73 0.02 -30.19 -26.77
C GLY A 73 -0.67 -30.54 -28.10
N LEU A 74 -1.62 -29.70 -28.53
CA LEU A 74 -2.27 -29.88 -29.85
C LEU A 74 -1.27 -29.72 -31.02
N ALA A 75 -0.32 -28.78 -30.92
CA ALA A 75 0.70 -28.60 -31.95
C ALA A 75 1.56 -29.85 -32.12
N VAL A 76 1.91 -30.55 -31.04
CA VAL A 76 2.62 -31.83 -31.07
C VAL A 76 1.78 -32.92 -31.75
N ALA A 77 0.48 -33.00 -31.41
CA ALA A 77 -0.43 -33.97 -32.06
C ALA A 77 -0.58 -33.72 -33.54
N VAL A 78 -0.72 -32.47 -33.96
CA VAL A 78 -0.76 -32.07 -35.38
C VAL A 78 0.56 -32.39 -36.12
N ALA A 79 1.69 -32.20 -35.47
CA ALA A 79 3.00 -32.53 -36.02
C ALA A 79 3.17 -34.06 -36.24
N ALA A 80 2.55 -34.88 -35.39
CA ALA A 80 2.55 -36.32 -35.52
C ALA A 80 1.61 -36.84 -36.64
N GLU A 81 0.52 -36.13 -36.92
CA GLU A 81 -0.47 -36.46 -37.94
C GLU A 81 -0.67 -35.25 -38.92
N PRO A 82 0.28 -34.92 -39.79
CA PRO A 82 0.24 -33.67 -40.57
C PRO A 82 -0.88 -33.57 -41.62
N ASN A 83 -1.44 -34.70 -42.02
CA ASN A 83 -2.52 -34.80 -43.02
C ASN A 83 -3.91 -34.89 -42.42
N LEU A 84 -4.14 -34.22 -41.30
CA LEU A 84 -5.44 -34.19 -40.63
C LEU A 84 -6.51 -33.59 -41.53
N ASP A 85 -7.68 -34.21 -41.51
CA ASP A 85 -8.92 -33.63 -41.99
C ASP A 85 -9.66 -32.85 -40.90
N GLN A 86 -10.76 -32.20 -41.26
CA GLN A 86 -11.59 -31.43 -40.30
C GLN A 86 -12.14 -32.31 -39.15
N GLN A 87 -12.53 -33.56 -39.47
CA GLN A 87 -13.12 -34.46 -38.48
C GLN A 87 -12.07 -34.88 -37.44
N ARG A 88 -10.91 -35.30 -37.92
CA ARG A 88 -9.79 -35.71 -37.06
C ARG A 88 -9.26 -34.59 -36.22
N PHE A 89 -9.12 -33.38 -36.81
CA PHE A 89 -8.75 -32.18 -36.08
C PHE A 89 -9.74 -31.89 -34.95
N ALA A 90 -11.04 -31.96 -35.23
CA ALA A 90 -12.07 -31.75 -34.20
C ALA A 90 -11.99 -32.75 -33.04
N GLN A 91 -11.73 -34.05 -33.36
CA GLN A 91 -11.58 -35.09 -32.31
C GLN A 91 -10.42 -34.82 -31.36
N ILE A 92 -9.30 -34.27 -31.88
CA ILE A 92 -8.11 -33.94 -31.08
C ILE A 92 -8.29 -32.63 -30.32
N ALA A 93 -8.95 -31.65 -30.93
CA ALA A 93 -9.14 -30.32 -30.32
C ALA A 93 -10.27 -30.28 -29.27
N ALA A 94 -11.32 -31.07 -29.42
CA ALA A 94 -12.52 -31.06 -28.55
C ALA A 94 -12.19 -31.18 -27.06
N PRO A 95 -11.34 -32.12 -26.60
CA PRO A 95 -11.03 -32.30 -25.17
C PRO A 95 -10.39 -31.05 -24.53
N LEU A 96 -9.76 -30.17 -25.34
CA LEU A 96 -9.16 -28.94 -24.82
C LEU A 96 -10.22 -27.95 -24.34
N PHE A 97 -11.38 -27.94 -24.99
CA PHE A 97 -12.52 -27.06 -24.62
C PHE A 97 -13.26 -27.55 -23.37
N ASP A 98 -13.17 -28.85 -23.05
CA ASP A 98 -13.67 -29.38 -21.78
C ASP A 98 -12.75 -29.00 -20.62
N THR A 99 -11.45 -28.79 -20.90
CA THR A 99 -10.43 -28.43 -19.89
C THR A 99 -10.34 -26.91 -19.68
N SER A 100 -10.59 -26.11 -20.71
CA SER A 100 -10.49 -24.64 -20.65
C SER A 100 -11.72 -23.95 -21.23
N SER A 101 -12.41 -23.23 -20.38
CA SER A 101 -13.56 -22.39 -20.79
C SER A 101 -13.17 -21.11 -21.51
N GLU A 102 -11.90 -20.70 -21.45
CA GLU A 102 -11.36 -19.49 -22.06
C GLU A 102 -11.12 -19.63 -23.57
N LEU A 103 -10.99 -20.88 -24.06
CA LEU A 103 -10.87 -21.15 -25.48
C LEU A 103 -12.19 -20.82 -26.21
N ARG A 104 -12.10 -20.02 -27.27
CA ARG A 104 -13.25 -19.69 -28.12
C ARG A 104 -13.25 -20.49 -29.41
N ASN A 105 -12.13 -20.54 -30.13
CA ASN A 105 -11.90 -21.45 -31.23
C ASN A 105 -10.40 -21.70 -31.44
N ILE A 106 -10.10 -22.78 -32.16
CA ILE A 106 -8.75 -23.09 -32.63
C ILE A 106 -8.83 -23.38 -34.12
N GLY A 107 -8.04 -22.65 -34.93
CA GLY A 107 -7.89 -22.88 -36.38
C GLY A 107 -6.57 -23.59 -36.71
N GLY A 108 -6.62 -24.62 -37.48
CA GLY A 108 -5.46 -25.25 -38.09
C GLY A 108 -5.21 -24.67 -39.51
N ALA A 109 -4.04 -24.08 -39.71
CA ALA A 109 -3.69 -23.37 -40.95
C ALA A 109 -2.43 -23.92 -41.59
N PRO A 110 -2.49 -25.10 -42.24
CA PRO A 110 -1.39 -25.61 -43.03
C PRO A 110 -1.05 -24.61 -44.14
N ASN A 111 0.25 -24.36 -44.36
CA ASN A 111 0.74 -23.38 -45.34
C ASN A 111 0.08 -21.99 -45.20
N MET A 112 -0.19 -21.54 -43.95
CA MET A 112 -0.76 -20.23 -43.61
C MET A 112 -2.23 -20.02 -44.03
N VAL A 113 -2.96 -21.07 -44.47
CA VAL A 113 -4.37 -21.00 -44.84
C VAL A 113 -5.19 -21.83 -43.87
N ILE A 114 -6.18 -21.24 -43.18
CA ILE A 114 -7.07 -21.97 -42.27
C ILE A 114 -7.88 -23.01 -43.10
N ARG A 115 -7.66 -24.29 -42.82
CA ARG A 115 -8.38 -25.40 -43.44
C ARG A 115 -9.27 -26.16 -42.46
N MET A 116 -9.01 -26.03 -41.17
CA MET A 116 -9.71 -26.72 -40.10
C MET A 116 -9.99 -25.75 -39.00
N THR A 117 -11.12 -25.90 -38.27
CA THR A 117 -11.42 -25.11 -37.09
C THR A 117 -12.28 -25.89 -36.10
N TYR A 118 -12.07 -25.68 -34.83
CA TYR A 118 -12.92 -26.27 -33.79
C TYR A 118 -13.26 -25.20 -32.72
N PRO A 119 -14.53 -25.08 -32.27
CA PRO A 119 -15.69 -25.68 -32.93
C PRO A 119 -15.91 -25.12 -34.35
N LEU A 120 -16.48 -25.95 -35.24
CA LEU A 120 -16.78 -25.51 -36.61
C LEU A 120 -17.99 -24.57 -36.61
N ALA A 121 -19.03 -24.92 -35.82
CA ALA A 121 -20.27 -24.13 -35.72
C ALA A 121 -19.96 -22.70 -35.28
N GLY A 122 -20.37 -21.72 -36.08
CA GLY A 122 -20.13 -20.29 -35.87
C GLY A 122 -18.76 -19.77 -36.28
N ASN A 123 -17.86 -20.64 -36.77
CA ASN A 123 -16.51 -20.30 -37.25
C ASN A 123 -16.25 -20.69 -38.70
N GLU A 124 -17.28 -21.06 -39.46
CA GLU A 124 -17.18 -21.51 -40.85
C GLU A 124 -16.50 -20.47 -41.74
N LYS A 125 -16.74 -19.19 -41.48
CA LYS A 125 -16.15 -18.05 -42.23
C LYS A 125 -14.64 -17.95 -42.07
N ALA A 126 -14.04 -18.60 -41.10
CA ALA A 126 -12.59 -18.62 -40.92
C ALA A 126 -11.91 -19.57 -41.91
N ILE A 127 -12.65 -20.59 -42.41
CA ILE A 127 -12.11 -21.53 -43.41
C ILE A 127 -11.77 -20.79 -44.72
N GLY A 128 -10.56 -20.99 -45.21
CA GLY A 128 -10.05 -20.34 -46.41
C GLY A 128 -9.30 -19.02 -46.16
N LEU A 129 -9.31 -18.50 -44.90
CA LEU A 129 -8.55 -17.32 -44.57
C LEU A 129 -7.05 -17.58 -44.77
N ASN A 130 -6.43 -16.81 -45.63
CA ASN A 130 -4.98 -16.83 -45.80
C ASN A 130 -4.34 -15.72 -44.98
N PHE A 131 -3.49 -16.05 -44.05
CA PHE A 131 -2.82 -15.09 -43.18
C PHE A 131 -1.87 -14.16 -43.97
N LEU A 132 -1.31 -14.62 -45.06
CA LEU A 132 -0.40 -13.81 -45.92
C LEU A 132 -1.13 -12.71 -46.67
N ASP A 133 -2.42 -12.91 -46.99
CA ASP A 133 -3.25 -11.93 -47.69
C ASP A 133 -3.96 -10.96 -46.72
N ASN A 134 -4.07 -11.31 -45.48
CA ASN A 134 -4.71 -10.48 -44.46
C ASN A 134 -3.71 -9.47 -43.87
N LYS A 135 -3.81 -8.20 -44.32
CA LYS A 135 -2.89 -7.12 -43.89
C LYS A 135 -2.77 -6.96 -42.38
N ALA A 136 -3.86 -7.13 -41.61
CA ALA A 136 -3.87 -6.97 -40.16
C ALA A 136 -3.19 -8.13 -39.41
N GLN A 137 -3.12 -9.30 -40.03
CA GLN A 137 -2.65 -10.53 -39.38
C GLN A 137 -1.32 -11.04 -39.95
N ARG A 138 -0.91 -10.54 -41.09
CA ARG A 138 0.27 -10.99 -41.85
C ARG A 138 1.57 -10.89 -41.06
N ALA A 139 1.80 -9.73 -40.46
CA ALA A 139 3.05 -9.46 -39.73
C ALA A 139 3.27 -10.45 -38.58
N ASP A 140 2.22 -10.69 -37.77
CA ASP A 140 2.30 -11.60 -36.65
C ASP A 140 2.41 -13.06 -37.07
N ALA A 141 1.73 -13.45 -38.16
CA ALA A 141 1.83 -14.81 -38.73
C ALA A 141 3.24 -15.10 -39.26
N ILE A 142 3.84 -14.14 -39.99
CA ILE A 142 5.21 -14.24 -40.49
C ILE A 142 6.20 -14.30 -39.33
N ARG A 143 6.05 -13.44 -38.32
CA ARG A 143 6.90 -13.43 -37.10
C ARG A 143 6.86 -14.78 -36.38
N ALA A 144 5.66 -15.36 -36.21
CA ALA A 144 5.51 -16.66 -35.59
C ALA A 144 6.22 -17.78 -36.37
N ARG A 145 6.10 -17.77 -37.71
CA ARG A 145 6.79 -18.72 -38.57
C ARG A 145 8.29 -18.54 -38.49
N ASP A 146 8.79 -17.31 -38.76
CA ASP A 146 10.22 -17.10 -39.01
C ASP A 146 11.07 -17.23 -37.75
N ASN A 147 10.51 -16.84 -36.59
CA ASN A 147 11.19 -16.96 -35.29
C ASN A 147 10.95 -18.31 -34.62
N ASN A 148 10.01 -19.13 -35.10
CA ASN A 148 9.55 -20.35 -34.45
C ASN A 148 9.10 -20.08 -33.00
N GLU A 149 8.38 -18.98 -32.81
CA GLU A 149 7.91 -18.51 -31.51
C GLU A 149 6.40 -18.33 -31.50
N ILE A 150 5.78 -18.51 -30.35
CA ILE A 150 4.38 -18.15 -30.17
C ILE A 150 4.29 -16.64 -30.25
N VAL A 151 3.32 -16.11 -30.98
CA VAL A 151 3.04 -14.68 -31.09
C VAL A 151 1.63 -14.42 -30.59
N MET A 152 1.51 -13.52 -29.62
CA MET A 152 0.22 -13.08 -29.11
C MET A 152 -0.18 -11.78 -29.79
N ALA A 153 -1.40 -11.73 -30.35
CA ALA A 153 -2.00 -10.56 -30.94
C ALA A 153 -3.25 -10.16 -30.15
N GLY A 154 -3.50 -8.87 -30.03
CA GLY A 154 -4.66 -8.31 -29.35
C GLY A 154 -4.38 -7.75 -27.96
N PRO A 155 -5.42 -7.50 -27.14
CA PRO A 155 -6.83 -7.77 -27.44
C PRO A 155 -7.35 -7.03 -28.66
N LEU A 156 -8.21 -7.70 -29.40
CA LEU A 156 -8.85 -7.12 -30.59
C LEU A 156 -10.34 -7.48 -30.62
N THR A 157 -11.13 -6.60 -31.19
CA THR A 157 -12.57 -6.82 -31.39
C THR A 157 -12.81 -7.82 -32.52
N LEU A 158 -13.58 -8.84 -32.24
CA LEU A 158 -13.93 -9.85 -33.23
C LEU A 158 -15.17 -9.46 -34.02
N VAL A 159 -15.23 -9.94 -35.29
CA VAL A 159 -16.42 -9.75 -36.14
C VAL A 159 -17.67 -10.40 -35.53
N GLN A 160 -17.51 -11.46 -34.75
CA GLN A 160 -18.58 -12.16 -34.04
C GLN A 160 -18.97 -11.50 -32.71
N GLY A 161 -18.39 -10.33 -32.38
CA GLY A 161 -18.57 -9.60 -31.12
C GLY A 161 -17.63 -10.07 -30.01
N GLY A 162 -17.42 -9.16 -29.03
CA GLY A 162 -16.48 -9.35 -27.92
C GLY A 162 -15.03 -9.07 -28.28
N GLU A 163 -14.17 -9.05 -27.28
CA GLU A 163 -12.73 -8.91 -27.44
C GLU A 163 -12.04 -10.27 -27.24
N ALA A 164 -10.95 -10.47 -27.97
CA ALA A 164 -10.19 -11.71 -27.87
C ALA A 164 -8.69 -11.51 -28.02
N LEU A 165 -7.94 -12.42 -27.43
CA LEU A 165 -6.53 -12.63 -27.72
C LEU A 165 -6.37 -13.70 -28.77
N ILE A 166 -5.45 -13.53 -29.68
CA ILE A 166 -5.13 -14.55 -30.70
C ILE A 166 -3.68 -14.99 -30.49
N ALA A 167 -3.49 -16.25 -30.09
CA ALA A 167 -2.19 -16.86 -30.05
C ALA A 167 -1.90 -17.59 -31.37
N ARG A 168 -0.74 -17.32 -31.97
CA ARG A 168 -0.27 -18.01 -33.16
C ARG A 168 0.85 -18.95 -32.80
N VAL A 169 0.58 -20.23 -32.87
CA VAL A 169 1.50 -21.29 -32.47
C VAL A 169 2.06 -21.93 -33.75
N PRO A 170 3.35 -21.76 -34.08
CA PRO A 170 3.93 -22.39 -35.22
C PRO A 170 4.08 -23.90 -35.03
N VAL A 171 3.82 -24.67 -36.07
CA VAL A 171 3.97 -26.14 -36.11
C VAL A 171 5.02 -26.51 -37.12
N TYR A 172 6.02 -27.28 -36.66
CA TYR A 172 7.11 -27.80 -37.49
C TYR A 172 7.13 -29.33 -37.42
N LEU A 173 7.34 -29.96 -38.53
CA LEU A 173 7.36 -31.41 -38.66
C LEU A 173 8.76 -31.98 -38.44
N PRO A 174 8.90 -33.03 -37.61
CA PRO A 174 10.14 -33.74 -37.51
C PRO A 174 10.39 -34.63 -38.78
N PRO A 175 11.64 -35.03 -39.08
CA PRO A 175 12.88 -34.62 -38.41
C PRO A 175 13.46 -33.29 -38.92
N ASP A 176 13.08 -32.86 -40.15
CA ASP A 176 13.74 -31.76 -40.88
C ASP A 176 13.24 -30.37 -40.47
N LYS A 177 12.40 -30.27 -39.42
CA LYS A 177 11.77 -29.02 -39.01
C LYS A 177 11.08 -28.28 -40.17
N HIS A 178 10.43 -29.03 -41.05
CA HIS A 178 9.63 -28.42 -42.09
C HIS A 178 8.42 -27.69 -41.53
N PHE A 179 8.20 -26.45 -41.94
CA PHE A 179 7.05 -25.67 -41.49
C PHE A 179 5.76 -26.23 -42.05
N TRP A 180 4.92 -26.78 -41.17
CA TRP A 180 3.59 -27.26 -41.51
C TRP A 180 2.60 -26.12 -41.68
N GLY A 181 2.61 -25.18 -40.73
CA GLY A 181 1.66 -24.09 -40.66
C GLY A 181 1.53 -23.51 -39.27
N LEU A 182 0.38 -22.88 -39.00
CA LEU A 182 0.06 -22.28 -37.71
C LEU A 182 -1.19 -22.90 -37.10
N LEU A 183 -1.19 -23.04 -35.78
CA LEU A 183 -2.43 -23.08 -34.99
C LEU A 183 -2.78 -21.66 -34.57
N SER A 184 -3.96 -21.21 -34.94
CA SER A 184 -4.50 -19.90 -34.54
C SER A 184 -5.54 -20.10 -33.42
N VAL A 185 -5.21 -19.70 -32.23
CA VAL A 185 -6.02 -19.91 -31.03
C VAL A 185 -6.65 -18.62 -30.62
N VAL A 186 -7.96 -18.59 -30.50
CA VAL A 186 -8.73 -17.45 -30.06
C VAL A 186 -9.14 -17.67 -28.61
N LEU A 187 -8.69 -16.81 -27.73
CA LEU A 187 -8.99 -16.79 -26.31
C LEU A 187 -9.97 -15.66 -25.97
N ASP A 188 -11.02 -15.97 -25.24
CA ASP A 188 -11.99 -15.01 -24.75
C ASP A 188 -11.38 -14.24 -23.58
N ILE A 189 -11.10 -12.95 -23.78
CA ILE A 189 -10.42 -12.15 -22.78
C ILE A 189 -11.31 -11.86 -21.56
N ASP A 190 -12.61 -11.75 -21.74
CA ASP A 190 -13.54 -11.51 -20.63
C ASP A 190 -13.58 -12.72 -19.68
N LYS A 191 -13.53 -13.93 -20.23
CA LYS A 191 -13.44 -15.14 -19.42
C LYS A 191 -12.10 -15.25 -18.71
N ILE A 192 -11.00 -14.83 -19.35
CA ILE A 192 -9.68 -14.75 -18.72
C ILE A 192 -9.72 -13.78 -17.54
N TYR A 193 -10.26 -12.58 -17.74
CA TYR A 193 -10.36 -11.57 -16.68
C TYR A 193 -11.23 -12.04 -15.52
N LYS A 194 -12.37 -12.67 -15.81
CA LYS A 194 -13.25 -13.22 -14.80
C LYS A 194 -12.56 -14.31 -13.99
N ARG A 195 -11.86 -15.23 -14.65
CA ARG A 195 -11.11 -16.30 -13.97
C ARG A 195 -9.95 -15.77 -13.14
N ALA A 196 -9.30 -14.73 -13.62
CA ALA A 196 -8.21 -14.07 -12.91
C ALA A 196 -8.65 -13.14 -11.78
N GLY A 197 -9.95 -12.88 -11.64
CA GLY A 197 -10.50 -11.99 -10.60
C GLY A 197 -10.26 -10.50 -10.89
N ILE A 198 -10.06 -10.12 -12.17
CA ILE A 198 -9.79 -8.71 -12.52
C ILE A 198 -11.01 -7.82 -12.24
N TYR A 199 -12.22 -8.34 -12.42
CA TYR A 199 -13.45 -7.59 -12.14
C TYR A 199 -13.62 -7.35 -10.64
N GLU A 200 -13.28 -8.33 -9.81
CA GLU A 200 -13.26 -8.22 -8.35
C GLU A 200 -12.21 -7.20 -7.90
N LEU A 201 -11.03 -7.23 -8.51
CA LEU A 201 -9.99 -6.24 -8.24
C LEU A 201 -10.44 -4.81 -8.59
N GLU A 202 -11.20 -4.66 -9.67
CA GLU A 202 -11.74 -3.36 -10.11
C GLU A 202 -12.86 -2.81 -9.21
N GLU A 203 -13.37 -3.55 -8.23
CA GLU A 203 -14.31 -3.00 -7.25
C GLU A 203 -13.63 -1.96 -6.35
N ASP A 204 -12.41 -2.24 -5.88
CA ASP A 204 -11.67 -1.39 -4.94
C ASP A 204 -10.52 -0.61 -5.58
N TYR A 205 -10.05 -1.04 -6.76
CA TYR A 205 -8.90 -0.47 -7.43
C TYR A 205 -9.24 0.02 -8.84
N ASP A 206 -8.57 1.07 -9.28
CA ASP A 206 -8.48 1.41 -10.70
C ASP A 206 -7.36 0.57 -11.32
N VAL A 207 -7.68 -0.11 -12.40
CA VAL A 207 -6.76 -1.01 -13.10
C VAL A 207 -6.55 -0.53 -14.54
N ALA A 208 -5.30 -0.48 -14.99
CA ALA A 208 -5.00 -0.29 -16.39
C ALA A 208 -3.97 -1.32 -16.86
N ILE A 209 -4.13 -1.80 -18.10
CA ILE A 209 -3.22 -2.79 -18.70
C ILE A 209 -2.71 -2.23 -20.01
N GLN A 210 -1.38 -2.18 -20.13
CA GLN A 210 -0.63 -1.78 -21.30
C GLN A 210 0.08 -2.98 -21.91
N GLY A 211 0.31 -2.97 -23.22
CA GLY A 211 1.05 -4.04 -23.90
C GLY A 211 0.23 -4.75 -24.96
N ARG A 212 -0.66 -4.03 -25.67
CA ARG A 212 -1.40 -4.60 -26.81
C ARG A 212 -0.45 -5.34 -27.74
N ASN A 213 -0.87 -6.49 -28.23
CA ASN A 213 -0.08 -7.41 -29.05
C ASN A 213 1.16 -8.00 -28.33
N GLY A 214 1.15 -8.07 -27.02
CA GLY A 214 2.26 -8.60 -26.24
C GLY A 214 3.52 -7.72 -26.25
N LEU A 215 3.39 -6.41 -26.50
CA LEU A 215 4.53 -5.50 -26.67
C LEU A 215 4.97 -4.80 -25.37
N GLY A 216 4.42 -5.16 -24.23
CA GLY A 216 4.75 -4.55 -22.94
C GLY A 216 4.60 -3.03 -22.96
N LEU A 217 5.54 -2.31 -22.41
CA LEU A 217 5.53 -0.83 -22.40
C LEU A 217 5.54 -0.16 -23.79
N LYS A 218 5.90 -0.90 -24.85
CA LYS A 218 5.85 -0.38 -26.23
C LYS A 218 4.45 -0.51 -26.85
N GLY A 219 3.58 -1.31 -26.25
CA GLY A 219 2.21 -1.50 -26.71
C GLY A 219 1.27 -0.42 -26.16
N GLU A 220 0.10 -0.31 -26.77
CA GLU A 220 -0.96 0.60 -26.34
C GLU A 220 -1.65 0.07 -25.06
N PHE A 221 -2.31 0.99 -24.34
CA PHE A 221 -3.30 0.61 -23.32
C PHE A 221 -4.51 -0.03 -24.01
N PHE A 222 -4.98 -1.13 -23.43
CA PHE A 222 -6.18 -1.82 -23.93
C PHE A 222 -7.22 -2.07 -22.83
N ARG A 223 -6.88 -1.79 -21.57
CA ARG A 223 -7.82 -1.72 -20.46
C ARG A 223 -7.45 -0.54 -19.58
N GLY A 224 -8.45 0.17 -19.03
CA GLY A 224 -8.24 1.39 -18.27
C GLY A 224 -7.72 2.55 -19.12
N LYS A 225 -7.10 3.53 -18.46
CA LYS A 225 -6.58 4.75 -19.11
C LYS A 225 -5.16 5.06 -18.65
N ALA A 226 -4.41 5.75 -19.51
CA ALA A 226 -3.02 6.14 -19.24
C ALA A 226 -2.86 7.16 -18.09
N ASP A 227 -3.91 7.89 -17.73
CA ASP A 227 -3.92 8.85 -16.61
C ASP A 227 -3.64 8.21 -15.23
N ILE A 228 -3.77 6.89 -15.14
CA ILE A 228 -3.38 6.14 -13.94
C ILE A 228 -1.91 6.36 -13.58
N LEU A 229 -1.03 6.60 -14.56
CA LEU A 229 0.41 6.80 -14.35
C LEU A 229 0.72 8.04 -13.50
N GLU A 230 -0.14 9.05 -13.53
CA GLU A 230 0.00 10.28 -12.74
C GLU A 230 -0.30 10.08 -11.25
N ARG A 231 -0.96 8.97 -10.90
CA ARG A 231 -1.41 8.65 -9.54
C ARG A 231 -0.47 7.74 -8.75
N ASN A 232 0.80 7.61 -9.20
CA ASN A 232 1.82 6.77 -8.57
C ASN A 232 1.37 5.30 -8.39
N PRO A 233 0.98 4.59 -9.47
CA PRO A 233 0.43 3.24 -9.39
C PRO A 233 1.45 2.22 -8.88
N LEU A 234 0.96 1.07 -8.44
CA LEU A 234 1.75 -0.16 -8.43
C LEU A 234 1.84 -0.65 -9.87
N ALA A 235 3.05 -1.00 -10.30
CA ALA A 235 3.30 -1.55 -11.63
C ALA A 235 3.79 -2.99 -11.50
N PHE A 236 3.23 -3.87 -12.34
CA PHE A 236 3.59 -5.27 -12.38
C PHE A 236 3.79 -5.71 -13.83
N THR A 237 4.94 -6.26 -14.13
CA THR A 237 5.17 -6.93 -15.41
C THR A 237 4.58 -8.34 -15.34
N LEU A 238 3.81 -8.71 -16.34
CA LEU A 238 3.25 -10.02 -16.56
C LEU A 238 3.84 -10.59 -17.84
N THR A 239 4.66 -11.64 -17.71
CA THR A 239 5.34 -12.27 -18.85
C THR A 239 4.69 -13.60 -19.18
N PHE A 240 4.39 -13.81 -20.46
CA PHE A 240 3.84 -15.06 -20.97
C PHE A 240 4.46 -15.42 -22.32
N GLN A 241 4.26 -16.64 -22.76
CA GLN A 241 4.77 -17.03 -24.08
C GLN A 241 4.05 -16.24 -25.18
N GLY A 242 4.82 -15.45 -25.92
CA GLY A 242 4.32 -14.61 -27.00
C GLY A 242 4.19 -13.13 -26.66
N GLY A 243 4.60 -12.71 -25.44
CA GLY A 243 4.63 -11.31 -25.09
C GLY A 243 4.67 -11.01 -23.61
N GLU A 244 4.51 -9.74 -23.30
CA GLU A 244 4.39 -9.23 -21.95
C GLU A 244 3.33 -8.12 -21.85
N TRP A 245 2.77 -7.97 -20.68
CA TRP A 245 1.87 -6.87 -20.33
C TRP A 245 2.39 -6.15 -19.08
N GLU A 246 2.07 -4.86 -19.00
CA GLU A 246 2.24 -4.06 -17.77
C GLU A 246 0.88 -3.77 -17.17
N ILE A 247 0.71 -4.13 -15.91
CA ILE A 247 -0.51 -3.91 -15.14
C ILE A 247 -0.24 -2.79 -14.16
N PHE A 248 -1.04 -1.74 -14.20
CA PHE A 248 -1.00 -0.60 -13.29
C PHE A 248 -2.23 -0.60 -12.40
N VAL A 249 -2.02 -0.45 -11.11
CA VAL A 249 -3.11 -0.50 -10.13
C VAL A 249 -2.97 0.65 -9.12
N THR A 250 -4.08 1.35 -8.87
CA THR A 250 -4.17 2.37 -7.81
C THR A 250 -5.44 2.17 -6.99
N PRO A 251 -5.40 2.33 -5.65
CA PRO A 251 -6.63 2.32 -4.87
C PRO A 251 -7.54 3.48 -5.27
N LYS A 252 -8.83 3.24 -5.41
CA LYS A 252 -9.83 4.29 -5.70
C LYS A 252 -9.90 5.34 -4.60
N VAL A 253 -9.67 4.93 -3.35
CA VAL A 253 -9.62 5.83 -2.19
C VAL A 253 -8.27 6.53 -2.01
N GLY A 254 -7.29 6.27 -2.91
CA GLY A 254 -5.94 6.80 -2.84
C GLY A 254 -5.03 6.05 -1.85
N TRP A 255 -3.79 6.56 -1.70
CA TRP A 255 -2.73 5.90 -0.91
C TRP A 255 -2.72 6.27 0.57
N ALA A 256 -3.73 7.00 1.05
CA ALA A 256 -3.82 7.33 2.46
C ALA A 256 -4.02 6.07 3.31
N PRO A 257 -3.28 5.91 4.43
CA PRO A 257 -3.48 4.78 5.31
C PRO A 257 -4.85 4.87 5.98
N PRO A 258 -5.46 3.73 6.36
CA PRO A 258 -6.76 3.73 7.00
C PRO A 258 -6.70 4.45 8.35
N ASN A 259 -7.78 5.13 8.72
CA ASN A 259 -7.89 5.87 9.98
C ASN A 259 -7.59 5.01 11.22
N SER A 260 -7.95 3.73 11.19
CA SER A 260 -7.66 2.77 12.25
C SER A 260 -6.16 2.61 12.55
N ALA A 261 -5.29 2.85 11.59
CA ALA A 261 -3.84 2.78 11.78
C ALA A 261 -3.25 4.05 12.42
N ILE A 262 -3.90 5.20 12.29
CA ILE A 262 -3.37 6.51 12.71
C ILE A 262 -3.97 6.97 14.05
N TRP A 263 -5.28 6.83 14.22
CA TRP A 263 -6.00 7.36 15.37
C TRP A 263 -5.57 6.83 16.73
N PRO A 264 -5.17 5.56 16.93
CA PRO A 264 -4.74 5.08 18.23
C PRO A 264 -3.55 5.85 18.80
N LEU A 265 -2.54 6.16 17.96
CA LEU A 265 -1.39 6.95 18.39
C LEU A 265 -1.79 8.39 18.73
N ARG A 266 -2.60 9.04 17.89
CA ARG A 266 -3.09 10.41 18.13
C ARG A 266 -3.87 10.49 19.42
N LEU A 267 -4.78 9.55 19.66
CA LEU A 267 -5.56 9.49 20.89
C LEU A 267 -4.66 9.31 22.11
N ALA A 268 -3.65 8.46 22.05
CA ALA A 268 -2.67 8.29 23.14
C ALA A 268 -1.89 9.59 23.41
N ILE A 269 -1.46 10.30 22.38
CA ILE A 269 -0.77 11.60 22.51
C ILE A 269 -1.69 12.62 23.18
N PHE A 270 -2.94 12.75 22.73
CA PHE A 270 -3.89 13.69 23.32
C PHE A 270 -4.20 13.37 24.79
N THR A 271 -4.37 12.09 25.14
CA THR A 271 -4.59 11.67 26.54
C THR A 271 -3.39 11.97 27.42
N ILE A 272 -2.18 11.67 26.97
CA ILE A 272 -0.94 11.97 27.73
C ILE A 272 -0.80 13.48 27.94
N CYS A 273 -0.95 14.29 26.89
CA CYS A 273 -0.88 15.74 27.01
C CYS A 273 -1.96 16.29 27.95
N GLY A 274 -3.19 15.80 27.86
CA GLY A 274 -4.28 16.18 28.74
C GLY A 274 -3.99 15.86 30.21
N LEU A 275 -3.46 14.68 30.50
CA LEU A 275 -3.07 14.27 31.86
C LEU A 275 -1.92 15.13 32.39
N LEU A 276 -0.93 15.47 31.59
CA LEU A 276 0.18 16.34 31.99
C LEU A 276 -0.31 17.76 32.31
N ILE A 277 -1.21 18.32 31.51
CA ILE A 277 -1.81 19.63 31.76
C ILE A 277 -2.63 19.57 33.07
N LEU A 278 -3.44 18.55 33.26
CA LEU A 278 -4.25 18.38 34.50
C LEU A 278 -3.34 18.26 35.74
N ALA A 279 -2.32 17.43 35.69
CA ALA A 279 -1.36 17.27 36.78
C ALA A 279 -0.66 18.59 37.12
N PHE A 280 -0.28 19.37 36.10
CA PHE A 280 0.32 20.68 36.33
C PHE A 280 -0.65 21.68 36.95
N LEU A 281 -1.90 21.72 36.51
CA LEU A 281 -2.93 22.59 37.12
C LEU A 281 -3.17 22.23 38.58
N LEU A 282 -3.20 20.94 38.91
CA LEU A 282 -3.32 20.47 40.30
C LEU A 282 -2.09 20.86 41.12
N PHE A 283 -0.88 20.72 40.57
CA PHE A 283 0.37 21.16 41.18
C PHE A 283 0.36 22.67 41.49
N LEU A 284 -0.03 23.51 40.52
CA LEU A 284 -0.16 24.95 40.74
C LEU A 284 -1.19 25.28 41.82
N LYS A 285 -2.32 24.58 41.86
CA LYS A 285 -3.34 24.75 42.90
C LYS A 285 -2.78 24.40 44.28
N MET A 286 -2.04 23.31 44.39
CA MET A 286 -1.39 22.87 45.65
C MET A 286 -0.33 23.88 46.08
N LEU A 287 0.54 24.35 45.18
CA LEU A 287 1.55 25.35 45.49
C LEU A 287 0.94 26.68 45.96
N ASN A 288 -0.08 27.17 45.27
CA ASN A 288 -0.81 28.38 45.68
C ASN A 288 -1.49 28.22 47.07
N ARG A 289 -1.96 27.00 47.37
CA ARG A 289 -2.55 26.72 48.69
C ARG A 289 -1.49 26.75 49.79
N GLN A 290 -0.31 26.17 49.55
CA GLN A 290 0.82 26.23 50.50
C GLN A 290 1.26 27.69 50.77
N LEU A 291 1.51 28.45 49.70
CA LEU A 291 1.89 29.87 49.85
C LEU A 291 0.84 30.70 50.59
N ARG A 292 -0.43 30.42 50.40
CA ARG A 292 -1.53 31.08 51.12
C ARG A 292 -1.53 30.71 52.60
N ASN A 293 -1.31 29.43 52.95
CA ASN A 293 -1.26 28.95 54.31
C ASN A 293 -0.08 29.56 55.05
N GLU A 294 1.10 29.63 54.45
CA GLU A 294 2.28 30.27 55.03
C GLU A 294 2.03 31.75 55.33
N LYS A 295 1.46 32.48 54.36
CA LYS A 295 1.10 33.90 54.55
C LYS A 295 0.09 34.08 55.68
N MET A 296 -0.91 33.17 55.79
CA MET A 296 -1.91 33.21 56.83
C MET A 296 -1.27 32.97 58.23
N LEU A 297 -0.35 32.00 58.36
CA LEU A 297 0.39 31.73 59.58
C LEU A 297 1.24 32.94 60.02
N VAL A 298 1.96 33.55 59.09
CA VAL A 298 2.76 34.76 59.40
C VAL A 298 1.86 35.90 59.82
N THR A 299 0.73 36.12 59.13
CA THR A 299 -0.22 37.17 59.50
C THR A 299 -0.86 36.92 60.87
N MET A 300 -1.27 35.69 61.19
CA MET A 300 -1.84 35.31 62.48
C MET A 300 -0.80 35.48 63.57
N SER A 301 0.45 35.03 63.40
CA SER A 301 1.57 35.22 64.30
C SER A 301 1.79 36.69 64.59
N SER A 302 1.74 37.58 63.62
CA SER A 302 1.91 39.00 63.78
C SER A 302 0.74 39.67 64.52
N LEU A 303 -0.49 39.33 64.24
CA LEU A 303 -1.70 39.84 64.86
C LEU A 303 -1.81 39.38 66.35
N ALA A 304 -1.55 38.12 66.63
CA ALA A 304 -1.60 37.53 67.95
C ALA A 304 -0.37 37.86 68.81
N LYS A 305 0.66 38.49 68.24
CA LYS A 305 1.98 38.73 68.86
C LYS A 305 2.60 37.47 69.48
N ILE A 306 2.41 36.32 68.77
CA ILE A 306 2.98 35.03 69.13
C ILE A 306 4.27 34.80 68.38
N GLY A 307 5.38 34.71 69.11
CA GLY A 307 6.67 34.30 68.55
C GLY A 307 6.82 32.76 68.54
N ALA A 308 7.52 32.24 67.56
CA ALA A 308 7.93 30.85 67.51
C ALA A 308 9.45 30.74 67.55
N TRP A 309 9.96 29.73 68.19
CA TRP A 309 11.37 29.39 68.17
C TRP A 309 11.55 27.87 68.01
N SER A 310 12.66 27.46 67.50
CA SER A 310 13.04 26.05 67.38
C SER A 310 14.53 25.89 67.62
N PHE A 311 14.91 24.74 68.17
CA PHE A 311 16.29 24.35 68.41
C PHE A 311 16.59 23.03 67.62
N ASN A 312 17.55 23.05 66.79
CA ASN A 312 18.01 21.85 66.09
C ASN A 312 19.08 21.16 66.93
N LEU A 313 18.77 19.94 67.43
CA LEU A 313 19.66 19.18 68.30
C LEU A 313 20.94 18.69 67.57
N GLU A 314 20.91 18.48 66.27
CA GLU A 314 22.06 18.01 65.51
C GLU A 314 23.04 19.17 65.19
N THR A 315 22.51 20.31 64.76
CA THR A 315 23.34 21.46 64.37
C THR A 315 23.57 22.46 65.51
N GLN A 316 22.91 22.24 66.64
CA GLN A 316 22.91 23.14 67.81
C GLN A 316 22.52 24.60 67.49
N GLN A 317 21.75 24.78 66.42
CA GLN A 317 21.29 26.10 65.99
C GLN A 317 19.92 26.46 66.56
N VAL A 318 19.78 27.65 67.01
CA VAL A 318 18.51 28.23 67.41
C VAL A 318 17.93 29.05 66.27
N TYR A 319 16.66 28.82 66.05
CA TYR A 319 15.90 29.61 65.06
C TYR A 319 14.80 30.42 65.80
N TRP A 320 14.80 31.72 65.69
CA TRP A 320 13.75 32.61 66.18
C TRP A 320 12.97 33.21 65.01
N SER A 321 11.63 33.12 65.08
CA SER A 321 10.78 33.80 64.10
C SER A 321 10.93 35.34 64.24
N ASP A 322 10.65 36.06 63.14
CA ASP A 322 10.71 37.54 63.17
C ASP A 322 9.87 38.14 64.30
N MET A 323 8.75 37.52 64.59
CA MET A 323 7.91 37.95 65.73
C MET A 323 8.58 37.72 67.09
N THR A 324 9.29 36.60 67.26
CA THR A 324 10.10 36.35 68.46
C THR A 324 11.19 37.44 68.64
N LYS A 325 11.89 37.71 67.55
CA LYS A 325 12.92 38.77 67.52
C LYS A 325 12.34 40.16 67.86
N ASN A 326 11.16 40.47 67.28
CA ASN A 326 10.46 41.73 67.55
C ASN A 326 10.04 41.82 69.06
N ILE A 327 9.54 40.75 69.70
CA ILE A 327 9.15 40.71 71.09
C ILE A 327 10.35 40.96 72.00
N PHE A 328 11.49 40.34 71.64
CA PHE A 328 12.73 40.46 72.45
C PHE A 328 13.61 41.62 72.00
N LYS A 329 13.15 42.44 71.01
CA LYS A 329 13.92 43.57 70.42
C LYS A 329 15.28 43.12 69.89
N TYR A 330 15.36 41.92 69.31
CA TYR A 330 16.58 41.36 68.70
C TYR A 330 16.66 41.72 67.21
N PRO A 331 17.87 41.95 66.66
CA PRO A 331 18.02 42.31 65.26
C PRO A 331 17.36 41.26 64.35
N LEU A 332 16.62 41.76 63.31
CA LEU A 332 15.86 40.87 62.41
C LEU A 332 16.75 40.09 61.47
N ASP A 333 17.92 40.58 61.17
CA ASP A 333 18.92 40.04 60.25
C ASP A 333 19.85 39.02 60.88
N GLU A 334 19.81 38.86 62.23
CA GLU A 334 20.63 37.92 62.98
C GLU A 334 19.78 36.80 63.62
N GLN A 335 20.37 35.62 63.83
CA GLN A 335 19.78 34.54 64.64
C GLN A 335 20.57 34.47 65.99
N PRO A 336 19.89 34.21 67.09
CA PRO A 336 20.57 34.08 68.38
C PRO A 336 21.48 32.85 68.35
N ASN A 337 22.68 33.01 68.88
CA ASN A 337 23.59 31.87 69.10
C ASN A 337 23.30 31.23 70.44
N TRP A 338 23.29 29.91 70.49
CA TRP A 338 23.23 29.18 71.75
C TRP A 338 24.58 29.38 72.44
N PRO A 339 24.56 29.77 73.75
CA PRO A 339 25.83 29.87 74.43
C PRO A 339 26.48 28.52 74.55
N THR A 340 27.56 28.32 73.88
CA THR A 340 28.48 27.20 74.09
C THR A 340 29.34 27.56 75.25
N ASN A 341 29.09 26.89 76.41
CA ASN A 341 29.97 26.92 77.60
C ASN A 341 31.28 26.20 77.27
#